data_7e97578280a0d5d3d505d7174869cb4a
#
_entry.id   7e97578280a0d5d3d505d7174869cb4a
#
_cell.length_a   1.000
_cell.length_b   1.000
_cell.length_c   1.000
_cell.angle_alpha   90.00
_cell.angle_beta   90.00
_cell.angle_gamma   90.00
#
_symmetry.space_group_name_H-M   'P 1'
#
loop_
_entity.id
_entity.type
_entity.pdbx_description
1 polymer ?
#
loop_
_entity_poly.entity_id
_entity_poly.type
_entity_poly.pdbx_seq_one_letter_code
_entity_poly.pdbx_strand_id
1 'polypeptide(L)'
;TADLTAANRELESFAYSISHDLRAPLRGIDGFSHLLAEEYGERLDETGHGYLDRVRRAAQRMGNLIDDILELSRVSRQEMRRVPVDLSQLAAELLEERARAEPGHSVRISIAQGCSATGDPQLLRVLMQNLLENAWKYSAKNPAPHIEFGCQRDKGETVFFVRDNGVGFDMKYAERLFSPFQRLHSPEEFEGTGIGLATVSRIASRHGGRVWAEAETGKGATFRFI
;
A
#
# COMPACT_ATOMS: atom_id res chain seq x y z
N THR A 1 -16.90 21.02 16.27
CA THR A 1 -15.50 20.59 16.08
C THR A 1 -15.00 19.68 17.21
N ALA A 2 -15.28 19.98 18.48
CA ALA A 2 -14.86 19.17 19.64
C ALA A 2 -15.51 17.77 19.62
N ASP A 3 -16.80 17.69 19.33
CA ASP A 3 -17.56 16.42 19.30
C ASP A 3 -17.07 15.49 18.15
N LEU A 4 -16.73 16.07 17.00
CA LEU A 4 -16.19 15.30 15.87
C LEU A 4 -14.80 14.73 16.19
N THR A 5 -14.00 15.47 16.94
CA THR A 5 -12.67 15.04 17.39
C THR A 5 -12.78 13.95 18.45
N ALA A 6 -13.75 14.06 19.36
CA ALA A 6 -14.02 13.05 20.39
C ALA A 6 -14.51 11.74 19.76
N ALA A 7 -15.53 11.80 18.89
CA ALA A 7 -16.06 10.64 18.17
C ALA A 7 -14.98 9.93 17.32
N ASN A 8 -14.12 10.69 16.66
CA ASN A 8 -13.02 10.12 15.87
C ASN A 8 -11.99 9.41 16.76
N ARG A 9 -11.68 9.96 17.96
CA ARG A 9 -10.79 9.30 18.93
C ARG A 9 -11.38 8.00 19.47
N GLU A 10 -12.68 7.97 19.73
CA GLU A 10 -13.38 6.79 20.23
C GLU A 10 -13.40 5.68 19.17
N LEU A 11 -13.74 6.01 17.93
CA LEU A 11 -13.73 5.07 16.80
C LEU A 11 -12.34 4.47 16.58
N GLU A 12 -11.30 5.27 16.70
CA GLU A 12 -9.92 4.83 16.52
C GLU A 12 -9.42 3.98 17.70
N SER A 13 -9.81 4.30 18.96
CA SER A 13 -9.52 3.45 20.12
C SER A 13 -10.18 2.10 20.00
N PHE A 14 -11.41 2.07 19.52
CA PHE A 14 -12.16 0.88 19.20
C PHE A 14 -11.49 0.04 18.11
N ALA A 15 -11.07 0.68 17.01
CA ALA A 15 -10.33 0.01 15.93
C ALA A 15 -9.03 -0.63 16.44
N TYR A 16 -8.30 0.05 17.33
CA TYR A 16 -7.07 -0.48 17.94
C TYR A 16 -7.34 -1.71 18.80
N SER A 17 -8.34 -1.65 19.69
CA SER A 17 -8.69 -2.75 20.58
C SER A 17 -9.13 -3.99 19.79
N ILE A 18 -10.05 -3.80 18.84
CA ILE A 18 -10.53 -4.91 17.99
C ILE A 18 -9.38 -5.52 17.18
N SER A 19 -8.50 -4.69 16.64
CA SER A 19 -7.37 -5.16 15.85
C SER A 19 -6.41 -6.04 16.67
N HIS A 20 -6.17 -5.65 17.92
CA HIS A 20 -5.38 -6.47 18.84
C HIS A 20 -6.05 -7.81 19.10
N ASP A 21 -7.35 -7.79 19.39
CA ASP A 21 -8.10 -8.98 19.77
C ASP A 21 -8.32 -9.95 18.59
N LEU A 22 -8.36 -9.43 17.36
CA LEU A 22 -8.45 -10.25 16.14
C LEU A 22 -7.12 -10.91 15.72
N ARG A 23 -5.96 -10.35 16.11
CA ARG A 23 -4.67 -10.96 15.74
C ARG A 23 -4.41 -12.32 16.37
N ALA A 24 -4.81 -12.51 17.63
CA ALA A 24 -4.57 -13.76 18.34
C ALA A 24 -5.29 -14.95 17.68
N PRO A 25 -6.62 -14.89 17.42
CA PRO A 25 -7.32 -15.98 16.74
C PRO A 25 -6.82 -16.20 15.30
N LEU A 26 -6.45 -15.15 14.57
CA LEU A 26 -5.91 -15.30 13.20
C LEU A 26 -4.58 -16.03 13.16
N ARG A 27 -3.67 -15.71 14.09
CA ARG A 27 -2.41 -16.47 14.24
C ARG A 27 -2.66 -17.93 14.59
N GLY A 28 -3.70 -18.20 15.40
CA GLY A 28 -4.12 -19.56 15.70
C GLY A 28 -4.59 -20.31 14.45
N ILE A 29 -5.45 -19.68 13.65
CA ILE A 29 -5.95 -20.25 12.39
C ILE A 29 -4.81 -20.54 11.42
N ASP A 30 -3.91 -19.58 11.18
CA ASP A 30 -2.76 -19.76 10.29
C ASP A 30 -1.82 -20.86 10.80
N GLY A 31 -1.49 -20.83 12.11
CA GLY A 31 -0.61 -21.82 12.74
C GLY A 31 -1.15 -23.24 12.70
N PHE A 32 -2.42 -23.46 13.07
CA PHE A 32 -3.03 -24.80 13.01
C PHE A 32 -3.21 -25.27 11.57
N SER A 33 -3.52 -24.38 10.64
CA SER A 33 -3.60 -24.75 9.22
C SER A 33 -2.21 -25.13 8.67
N HIS A 34 -1.14 -24.50 9.12
CA HIS A 34 0.24 -24.84 8.78
C HIS A 34 0.62 -26.22 9.33
N LEU A 35 0.37 -26.48 10.61
CA LEU A 35 0.62 -27.76 11.24
C LEU A 35 -0.16 -28.91 10.56
N LEU A 36 -1.43 -28.67 10.19
CA LEU A 36 -2.21 -29.64 9.42
C LEU A 36 -1.58 -29.94 8.07
N ALA A 37 -1.03 -28.94 7.37
CA ALA A 37 -0.33 -29.16 6.11
C ALA A 37 0.98 -29.94 6.29
N GLU A 38 1.74 -29.69 7.37
CA GLU A 38 3.00 -30.38 7.66
C GLU A 38 2.78 -31.82 8.15
N GLU A 39 1.89 -32.03 9.13
CA GLU A 39 1.77 -33.34 9.80
C GLU A 39 0.84 -34.30 9.05
N TYR A 40 -0.15 -33.78 8.32
CA TYR A 40 -1.17 -34.57 7.66
C TYR A 40 -1.24 -34.34 6.14
N GLY A 41 -0.32 -33.57 5.56
CA GLY A 41 -0.31 -33.25 4.13
C GLY A 41 -0.36 -34.49 3.25
N GLU A 42 0.44 -35.52 3.54
CA GLU A 42 0.45 -36.78 2.76
C GLU A 42 -0.89 -37.55 2.80
N ARG A 43 -1.77 -37.22 3.76
CA ARG A 43 -3.10 -37.84 3.91
C ARG A 43 -4.22 -37.01 3.27
N LEU A 44 -3.93 -35.81 2.82
CA LEU A 44 -4.88 -34.94 2.14
C LEU A 44 -4.80 -35.16 0.64
N ASP A 45 -5.95 -35.19 0.02
CA ASP A 45 -6.06 -35.11 -1.44
C ASP A 45 -5.81 -33.67 -1.93
N GLU A 46 -5.75 -33.48 -3.23
CA GLU A 46 -5.56 -32.17 -3.86
C GLU A 46 -6.62 -31.15 -3.42
N THR A 47 -7.84 -31.60 -3.19
CA THR A 47 -8.94 -30.77 -2.72
C THR A 47 -8.71 -30.29 -1.29
N GLY A 48 -8.24 -31.18 -0.41
CA GLY A 48 -7.90 -30.87 0.98
C GLY A 48 -6.76 -29.87 1.08
N HIS A 49 -5.70 -30.02 0.27
CA HIS A 49 -4.63 -29.03 0.14
C HIS A 49 -5.18 -27.67 -0.31
N GLY A 50 -6.05 -27.68 -1.34
CA GLY A 50 -6.68 -26.46 -1.85
C GLY A 50 -7.52 -25.72 -0.78
N TYR A 51 -8.19 -26.45 0.11
CA TYR A 51 -8.94 -25.84 1.22
C TYR A 51 -8.01 -25.23 2.28
N LEU A 52 -6.94 -25.92 2.67
CA LEU A 52 -5.96 -25.40 3.63
C LEU A 52 -5.30 -24.12 3.10
N ASP A 53 -4.91 -24.09 1.84
CA ASP A 53 -4.34 -22.92 1.19
C ASP A 53 -5.31 -21.72 1.15
N ARG A 54 -6.59 -21.98 0.94
CA ARG A 54 -7.62 -20.94 0.98
C ARG A 54 -7.80 -20.39 2.39
N VAL A 55 -7.81 -21.24 3.41
CA VAL A 55 -7.92 -20.83 4.83
C VAL A 55 -6.72 -19.98 5.21
N ARG A 56 -5.49 -20.44 4.91
CA ARG A 56 -4.26 -19.71 5.23
C ARG A 56 -4.22 -18.34 4.53
N ARG A 57 -4.49 -18.29 3.24
CA ARG A 57 -4.56 -17.03 2.50
C ARG A 57 -5.62 -16.07 3.04
N ALA A 58 -6.75 -16.59 3.51
CA ALA A 58 -7.79 -15.77 4.12
C ALA A 58 -7.34 -15.19 5.47
N ALA A 59 -6.72 -16.01 6.34
CA ALA A 59 -6.18 -15.56 7.63
C ALA A 59 -5.08 -14.50 7.45
N GLN A 60 -4.15 -14.71 6.53
CA GLN A 60 -3.09 -13.75 6.21
C GLN A 60 -3.65 -12.42 5.67
N ARG A 61 -4.63 -12.48 4.76
CA ARG A 61 -5.30 -11.26 4.28
C ARG A 61 -5.99 -10.48 5.39
N MET A 62 -6.65 -11.16 6.33
CA MET A 62 -7.26 -10.49 7.49
C MET A 62 -6.19 -9.86 8.38
N GLY A 63 -5.05 -10.52 8.60
CA GLY A 63 -3.91 -9.96 9.33
C GLY A 63 -3.43 -8.65 8.68
N ASN A 64 -3.18 -8.66 7.38
CA ASN A 64 -2.74 -7.49 6.62
C ASN A 64 -3.79 -6.35 6.67
N LEU A 65 -5.09 -6.67 6.55
CA LEU A 65 -6.15 -5.68 6.69
C LEU A 65 -6.15 -4.98 8.06
N ILE A 66 -5.94 -5.75 9.11
CA ILE A 66 -5.86 -5.24 10.48
C ILE A 66 -4.65 -4.31 10.62
N ASP A 67 -3.49 -4.70 10.09
CA ASP A 67 -2.26 -3.89 10.14
C ASP A 67 -2.43 -2.58 9.39
N ASP A 68 -3.03 -2.61 8.20
CA ASP A 68 -3.29 -1.42 7.39
C ASP A 68 -4.30 -0.46 8.06
N ILE A 69 -5.36 -0.98 8.71
CA ILE A 69 -6.32 -0.17 9.48
C ILE A 69 -5.61 0.53 10.65
N LEU A 70 -4.72 -0.20 11.35
CA LEU A 70 -3.94 0.38 12.44
C LEU A 70 -2.95 1.43 11.95
N GLU A 71 -2.33 1.22 10.79
CA GLU A 71 -1.44 2.20 10.17
C GLU A 71 -2.21 3.47 9.79
N LEU A 72 -3.35 3.33 9.11
CA LEU A 72 -4.23 4.46 8.76
C LEU A 72 -4.67 5.26 10.01
N SER A 73 -4.99 4.54 11.10
CA SER A 73 -5.31 5.16 12.39
C SER A 73 -4.13 5.91 13.00
N ARG A 74 -2.92 5.31 13.02
CA ARG A 74 -1.70 5.94 13.53
C ARG A 74 -1.31 7.18 12.73
N VAL A 75 -1.36 7.09 11.40
CA VAL A 75 -1.14 8.22 10.48
C VAL A 75 -2.00 9.43 10.86
N SER A 76 -3.20 9.21 11.37
CA SER A 76 -4.11 10.30 11.76
C SER A 76 -3.70 11.03 13.04
N ARG A 77 -2.98 10.39 13.96
CA ARG A 77 -2.68 10.90 15.33
C ARG A 77 -1.27 11.43 15.53
N GLN A 78 -0.28 10.88 14.85
CA GLN A 78 1.12 11.20 15.06
C GLN A 78 1.35 12.72 14.94
N GLU A 79 2.01 13.33 15.93
CA GLU A 79 2.50 14.69 15.77
C GLU A 79 3.46 14.77 14.59
N MET A 80 3.22 15.73 13.69
CA MET A 80 4.03 15.85 12.48
C MET A 80 5.29 16.67 12.76
N ARG A 81 6.45 16.05 12.54
CA ARG A 81 7.73 16.75 12.53
C ARG A 81 8.08 17.11 11.09
N ARG A 82 7.94 18.40 10.74
CA ARG A 82 8.28 18.89 9.40
C ARG A 82 9.76 19.19 9.28
N VAL A 83 10.46 18.42 8.48
CA VAL A 83 11.87 18.60 8.13
C VAL A 83 12.07 18.41 6.62
N PRO A 84 13.16 18.89 6.01
CA PRO A 84 13.51 18.53 4.64
C PRO A 84 13.75 17.02 4.52
N VAL A 85 13.13 16.38 3.53
CA VAL A 85 13.27 14.94 3.24
C VAL A 85 13.65 14.79 1.77
N ASP A 86 14.72 14.05 1.50
CA ASP A 86 15.12 13.68 0.14
C ASP A 86 14.28 12.48 -0.32
N LEU A 87 13.27 12.76 -1.16
CA LEU A 87 12.39 11.74 -1.72
C LEU A 87 13.07 10.92 -2.83
N SER A 88 14.11 11.45 -3.48
CA SER A 88 14.89 10.68 -4.46
C SER A 88 15.66 9.56 -3.78
N GLN A 89 16.35 9.87 -2.68
CA GLN A 89 17.05 8.88 -1.88
C GLN A 89 16.06 7.86 -1.29
N LEU A 90 14.96 8.32 -0.72
CA LEU A 90 13.93 7.46 -0.14
C LEU A 90 13.33 6.48 -1.16
N ALA A 91 13.05 6.94 -2.39
CA ALA A 91 12.58 6.09 -3.47
C ALA A 91 13.60 5.02 -3.85
N ALA A 92 14.89 5.39 -3.92
CA ALA A 92 15.97 4.45 -4.21
C ALA A 92 16.08 3.36 -3.14
N GLU A 93 16.08 3.73 -1.86
CA GLU A 93 16.12 2.79 -0.73
C GLU A 93 14.97 1.79 -0.77
N LEU A 94 13.73 2.28 -0.93
CA LEU A 94 12.52 1.43 -0.95
C LEU A 94 12.50 0.47 -2.14
N LEU A 95 12.88 0.93 -3.32
CA LEU A 95 12.91 0.08 -4.51
C LEU A 95 14.07 -0.93 -4.45
N GLU A 96 15.20 -0.59 -3.85
CA GLU A 96 16.29 -1.53 -3.61
C GLU A 96 15.92 -2.59 -2.57
N GLU A 97 15.25 -2.21 -1.48
CA GLU A 97 14.70 -3.15 -0.49
C GLU A 97 13.75 -4.15 -1.18
N ARG A 98 12.88 -3.64 -2.04
CA ARG A 98 11.91 -4.47 -2.77
C ARG A 98 12.56 -5.41 -3.77
N ALA A 99 13.55 -4.95 -4.53
CA ALA A 99 14.29 -5.75 -5.49
C ALA A 99 15.09 -6.88 -4.81
N ARG A 100 15.63 -6.64 -3.61
CA ARG A 100 16.30 -7.68 -2.82
C ARG A 100 15.32 -8.74 -2.30
N ALA A 101 14.10 -8.35 -1.97
CA ALA A 101 13.07 -9.28 -1.50
C ALA A 101 12.53 -10.19 -2.64
N GLU A 102 12.58 -9.73 -3.90
CA GLU A 102 12.11 -10.49 -5.08
C GLU A 102 13.19 -10.55 -6.18
N PRO A 103 14.30 -11.29 -5.97
CA PRO A 103 15.44 -11.29 -6.88
C PRO A 103 15.13 -11.85 -8.28
N GLY A 104 14.02 -12.54 -8.45
CA GLY A 104 13.54 -13.07 -9.74
C GLY A 104 12.75 -12.06 -10.59
N HIS A 105 12.41 -10.90 -10.03
CA HIS A 105 11.61 -9.90 -10.70
C HIS A 105 12.47 -8.70 -11.14
N SER A 106 12.87 -8.67 -12.42
CA SER A 106 13.70 -7.59 -12.98
C SER A 106 12.82 -6.42 -13.41
N VAL A 107 12.95 -5.28 -12.75
CA VAL A 107 12.23 -4.04 -13.04
C VAL A 107 13.21 -2.95 -13.44
N ARG A 108 12.95 -2.24 -14.54
CA ARG A 108 13.69 -1.01 -14.87
C ARG A 108 13.23 0.10 -13.95
N ILE A 109 14.17 0.73 -13.25
CA ILE A 109 13.91 1.80 -12.29
C ILE A 109 14.54 3.09 -12.80
N SER A 110 13.77 4.18 -12.81
CA SER A 110 14.22 5.54 -13.14
C SER A 110 13.84 6.49 -12.00
N ILE A 111 14.85 7.13 -11.39
CA ILE A 111 14.64 8.07 -10.27
C ILE A 111 15.26 9.41 -10.63
N ALA A 112 14.43 10.45 -10.67
CA ALA A 112 14.91 11.82 -10.83
C ALA A 112 15.64 12.27 -9.56
N GLN A 113 16.78 12.92 -9.72
CA GLN A 113 17.56 13.43 -8.61
C GLN A 113 17.04 14.79 -8.12
N GLY A 114 17.28 15.08 -6.81
CA GLY A 114 16.97 16.39 -6.24
C GLY A 114 15.48 16.60 -5.92
N CYS A 115 14.66 15.56 -5.93
CA CYS A 115 13.26 15.64 -5.50
C CYS A 115 13.19 15.65 -3.96
N SER A 116 12.97 16.83 -3.36
CA SER A 116 12.88 16.99 -1.90
C SER A 116 11.57 17.66 -1.50
N ALA A 117 11.04 17.27 -0.35
CA ALA A 117 9.83 17.85 0.27
C ALA A 117 10.08 18.22 1.73
N THR A 118 9.30 19.17 2.25
CA THR A 118 9.28 19.47 3.68
C THR A 118 8.10 18.75 4.32
N GLY A 119 8.38 17.75 5.16
CA GLY A 119 7.34 16.93 5.78
C GLY A 119 7.87 16.02 6.88
N ASP A 120 7.00 15.16 7.37
CA ASP A 120 7.36 14.15 8.36
C ASP A 120 8.03 12.94 7.67
N PRO A 121 9.28 12.58 8.03
CA PRO A 121 10.02 11.52 7.35
C PRO A 121 9.33 10.15 7.42
N GLN A 122 8.67 9.83 8.55
CA GLN A 122 8.00 8.54 8.72
C GLN A 122 6.73 8.49 7.86
N LEU A 123 5.93 9.55 7.88
CA LEU A 123 4.72 9.62 7.07
C LEU A 123 5.04 9.63 5.56
N LEU A 124 6.07 10.38 5.15
CA LEU A 124 6.51 10.39 3.75
C LEU A 124 7.08 9.03 3.32
N ARG A 125 7.76 8.30 4.22
CA ARG A 125 8.18 6.91 3.93
C ARG A 125 6.98 6.00 3.68
N VAL A 126 5.94 6.05 4.53
CA VAL A 126 4.70 5.28 4.36
C VAL A 126 4.00 5.64 3.05
N LEU A 127 3.91 6.93 2.72
CA LEU A 127 3.31 7.39 1.46
C LEU A 127 4.07 6.83 0.25
N MET A 128 5.38 7.01 0.22
CA MET A 128 6.25 6.53 -0.87
C MET A 128 6.21 5.01 -1.00
N GLN A 129 6.27 4.28 0.11
CA GLN A 129 6.18 2.84 0.13
C GLN A 129 4.88 2.35 -0.51
N ASN A 130 3.73 2.87 -0.11
CA ASN A 130 2.43 2.48 -0.70
C ASN A 130 2.37 2.73 -2.20
N LEU A 131 2.89 3.87 -2.69
CA LEU A 131 2.89 4.18 -4.12
C LEU A 131 3.86 3.28 -4.90
N LEU A 132 5.08 3.06 -4.39
CA LEU A 132 6.09 2.25 -5.06
C LEU A 132 5.74 0.75 -5.05
N GLU A 133 5.16 0.23 -3.95
CA GLU A 133 4.66 -1.14 -3.89
C GLU A 133 3.50 -1.37 -4.87
N ASN A 134 2.61 -0.38 -5.04
CA ASN A 134 1.58 -0.45 -6.07
C ASN A 134 2.18 -0.48 -7.47
N ALA A 135 3.14 0.40 -7.79
CA ALA A 135 3.82 0.42 -9.07
C ALA A 135 4.53 -0.92 -9.35
N TRP A 136 5.22 -1.48 -8.35
CA TRP A 136 5.88 -2.78 -8.44
C TRP A 136 4.88 -3.90 -8.73
N LYS A 137 3.84 -3.99 -7.93
CA LYS A 137 2.79 -5.02 -8.03
C LYS A 137 2.05 -4.98 -9.37
N TYR A 138 1.59 -3.81 -9.79
CA TYR A 138 0.77 -3.69 -10.99
C TYR A 138 1.57 -3.74 -12.29
N SER A 139 2.87 -3.51 -12.25
CA SER A 139 3.76 -3.72 -13.40
C SER A 139 4.29 -5.14 -13.54
N ALA A 140 4.13 -6.00 -12.53
CA ALA A 140 4.71 -7.35 -12.49
C ALA A 140 4.34 -8.26 -13.68
N LYS A 141 3.18 -8.06 -14.29
CA LYS A 141 2.74 -8.83 -15.46
C LYS A 141 3.25 -8.27 -16.80
N ASN A 142 3.90 -7.11 -16.79
CA ASN A 142 4.48 -6.53 -18.00
C ASN A 142 5.79 -7.25 -18.33
N PRO A 143 6.06 -7.64 -19.58
CA PRO A 143 7.32 -8.31 -19.96
C PRO A 143 8.56 -7.42 -19.81
N ALA A 144 8.38 -6.09 -19.75
CA ALA A 144 9.43 -5.11 -19.52
C ALA A 144 8.97 -4.07 -18.49
N PRO A 145 8.84 -4.46 -17.20
CA PRO A 145 8.29 -3.58 -16.18
C PRO A 145 9.21 -2.37 -15.95
N HIS A 146 8.60 -1.19 -15.83
CA HIS A 146 9.29 0.06 -15.61
C HIS A 146 8.58 0.89 -14.56
N ILE A 147 9.34 1.35 -13.57
CA ILE A 147 8.88 2.25 -12.52
C ILE A 147 9.71 3.54 -12.59
N GLU A 148 9.03 4.67 -12.57
CA GLU A 148 9.64 5.99 -12.60
C GLU A 148 9.16 6.80 -11.38
N PHE A 149 10.10 7.37 -10.64
CA PHE A 149 9.84 8.40 -9.63
C PHE A 149 10.45 9.71 -10.06
N GLY A 150 9.71 10.80 -9.92
CA GLY A 150 10.22 12.12 -10.25
C GLY A 150 9.42 13.26 -9.64
N CYS A 151 9.89 14.48 -9.92
CA CYS A 151 9.21 15.70 -9.54
C CYS A 151 9.29 16.73 -10.68
N GLN A 152 8.27 17.57 -10.78
CA GLN A 152 8.22 18.68 -11.74
C GLN A 152 7.57 19.91 -11.09
N ARG A 153 7.90 21.09 -11.58
CA ARG A 153 7.18 22.30 -11.19
C ARG A 153 5.94 22.48 -12.04
N ASP A 154 4.79 22.63 -11.40
CA ASP A 154 3.53 22.97 -12.04
C ASP A 154 2.86 24.11 -11.26
N LYS A 155 2.55 25.22 -11.94
CA LYS A 155 1.87 26.41 -11.37
C LYS A 155 2.48 26.94 -10.06
N GLY A 156 3.81 26.82 -9.90
CA GLY A 156 4.52 27.27 -8.73
C GLY A 156 4.65 26.24 -7.60
N GLU A 157 3.97 25.11 -7.68
CA GLU A 157 4.06 23.98 -6.74
C GLU A 157 5.01 22.91 -7.27
N THR A 158 5.66 22.16 -6.37
CA THR A 158 6.41 20.96 -6.74
C THR A 158 5.48 19.76 -6.70
N VAL A 159 5.23 19.15 -7.84
CA VAL A 159 4.42 17.95 -8.00
C VAL A 159 5.36 16.75 -8.09
N PHE A 160 5.22 15.82 -7.18
CA PHE A 160 5.91 14.53 -7.21
C PHE A 160 5.04 13.49 -7.91
N PHE A 161 5.67 12.50 -8.53
CA PHE A 161 4.94 11.42 -9.18
C PHE A 161 5.66 10.07 -9.09
N VAL A 162 4.87 9.01 -9.02
CA VAL A 162 5.26 7.63 -9.26
C VAL A 162 4.50 7.16 -10.48
N ARG A 163 5.21 6.67 -11.49
CA ARG A 163 4.66 6.12 -12.73
C ARG A 163 5.07 4.68 -12.92
N ASP A 164 4.16 3.86 -13.36
CA ASP A 164 4.41 2.50 -13.82
C ASP A 164 3.86 2.28 -15.24
N ASN A 165 4.34 1.25 -15.91
CA ASN A 165 3.83 0.78 -17.20
C ASN A 165 3.03 -0.52 -17.05
N GLY A 166 2.34 -0.70 -15.94
CA GLY A 166 1.57 -1.88 -15.62
C GLY A 166 0.20 -1.96 -16.29
N VAL A 167 -0.72 -2.64 -15.63
CA VAL A 167 -2.07 -2.89 -16.16
C VAL A 167 -2.95 -1.65 -16.27
N GLY A 168 -2.62 -0.57 -15.53
CA GLY A 168 -3.44 0.64 -15.47
C GLY A 168 -4.85 0.38 -14.97
N PHE A 169 -5.75 1.36 -15.17
CA PHE A 169 -7.17 1.25 -14.79
C PHE A 169 -8.03 2.25 -15.58
N ASP A 170 -9.36 2.05 -15.55
CA ASP A 170 -10.32 2.96 -16.15
C ASP A 170 -10.54 4.19 -15.24
N MET A 171 -10.29 5.38 -15.78
CA MET A 171 -10.37 6.66 -15.07
C MET A 171 -11.76 6.99 -14.50
N LYS A 172 -12.82 6.32 -14.94
CA LYS A 172 -14.16 6.49 -14.33
C LYS A 172 -14.21 6.09 -12.85
N TYR A 173 -13.22 5.30 -12.38
CA TYR A 173 -13.09 4.88 -11.00
C TYR A 173 -12.08 5.72 -10.19
N ALA A 174 -11.42 6.72 -10.80
CA ALA A 174 -10.33 7.48 -10.19
C ALA A 174 -10.72 8.18 -8.87
N GLU A 175 -11.94 8.72 -8.79
CA GLU A 175 -12.43 9.40 -7.57
C GLU A 175 -12.56 8.45 -6.38
N ARG A 176 -12.81 7.17 -6.63
CA ARG A 176 -13.00 6.16 -5.58
C ARG A 176 -11.71 5.50 -5.13
N LEU A 177 -10.62 5.65 -5.87
CA LEU A 177 -9.33 5.01 -5.60
C LEU A 177 -8.76 5.30 -4.21
N PHE A 178 -9.00 6.51 -3.73
CA PHE A 178 -8.47 6.99 -2.45
C PHE A 178 -9.42 6.76 -1.26
N SER A 179 -10.56 6.09 -1.49
CA SER A 179 -11.46 5.66 -0.43
C SER A 179 -11.00 4.31 0.16
N PRO A 180 -11.11 4.09 1.48
CA PRO A 180 -10.74 2.81 2.08
C PRO A 180 -11.50 1.63 1.47
N PHE A 181 -10.85 0.47 1.40
CA PHE A 181 -11.41 -0.79 0.89
C PHE A 181 -11.79 -0.80 -0.59
N GLN A 182 -11.38 0.22 -1.36
CA GLN A 182 -11.62 0.25 -2.80
C GLN A 182 -10.52 -0.52 -3.55
N ARG A 183 -10.96 -1.37 -4.46
CA ARG A 183 -10.09 -2.16 -5.34
C ARG A 183 -10.66 -2.14 -6.74
N LEU A 184 -9.80 -1.96 -7.75
CA LEU A 184 -10.21 -1.96 -9.16
C LEU A 184 -9.90 -3.29 -9.87
N HIS A 185 -8.95 -4.06 -9.35
CA HIS A 185 -8.57 -5.38 -9.85
C HIS A 185 -9.05 -6.46 -8.89
N SER A 186 -9.30 -7.67 -9.42
CA SER A 186 -9.79 -8.78 -8.64
C SER A 186 -8.74 -9.29 -7.64
N PRO A 187 -9.15 -9.89 -6.51
CA PRO A 187 -8.24 -10.50 -5.53
C PRO A 187 -7.36 -11.60 -6.12
N GLU A 188 -7.84 -12.27 -7.15
CA GLU A 188 -7.16 -13.36 -7.85
C GLU A 188 -6.04 -12.83 -8.76
N GLU A 189 -6.18 -11.59 -9.26
CA GLU A 189 -5.20 -10.98 -10.15
C GLU A 189 -4.06 -10.28 -9.41
N PHE A 190 -4.40 -9.55 -8.35
CA PHE A 190 -3.44 -8.80 -7.54
C PHE A 190 -3.85 -8.80 -6.08
N GLU A 191 -2.91 -9.10 -5.20
CA GLU A 191 -3.10 -9.04 -3.76
C GLU A 191 -3.20 -7.60 -3.25
N GLY A 192 -3.91 -7.41 -2.12
CA GLY A 192 -3.99 -6.13 -1.43
C GLY A 192 -5.30 -5.94 -0.68
N THR A 193 -5.30 -4.98 0.21
CA THR A 193 -6.38 -4.67 1.16
C THR A 193 -7.30 -3.54 0.68
N GLY A 194 -6.82 -2.66 -0.22
CA GLY A 194 -7.52 -1.46 -0.67
C GLY A 194 -7.41 -0.28 0.33
N ILE A 195 -6.47 -0.33 1.28
CA ILE A 195 -6.26 0.73 2.28
C ILE A 195 -5.07 1.63 1.92
N GLY A 196 -4.06 1.11 1.22
CA GLY A 196 -2.82 1.83 0.96
C GLY A 196 -3.01 3.20 0.30
N LEU A 197 -3.86 3.33 -0.72
CA LEU A 197 -4.14 4.63 -1.36
C LEU A 197 -4.95 5.58 -0.47
N ALA A 198 -5.81 5.06 0.40
CA ALA A 198 -6.48 5.88 1.42
C ALA A 198 -5.47 6.45 2.43
N THR A 199 -4.47 5.64 2.82
CA THR A 199 -3.33 6.07 3.66
C THR A 199 -2.52 7.15 2.96
N VAL A 200 -2.20 7.00 1.67
CA VAL A 200 -1.53 8.03 0.85
C VAL A 200 -2.31 9.34 0.86
N SER A 201 -3.61 9.30 0.60
CA SER A 201 -4.48 10.47 0.61
C SER A 201 -4.51 11.16 1.98
N ARG A 202 -4.58 10.38 3.05
CA ARG A 202 -4.57 10.90 4.42
C ARG A 202 -3.26 11.60 4.75
N ILE A 203 -2.11 11.01 4.35
CA ILE A 203 -0.79 11.60 4.57
C ILE A 203 -0.64 12.89 3.78
N ALA A 204 -0.98 12.91 2.49
CA ALA A 204 -0.93 14.10 1.66
C ALA A 204 -1.78 15.24 2.26
N SER A 205 -3.02 14.95 2.65
CA SER A 205 -3.92 15.92 3.29
C SER A 205 -3.36 16.47 4.60
N ARG A 206 -2.71 15.64 5.42
CA ARG A 206 -2.07 16.09 6.66
C ARG A 206 -0.89 17.04 6.41
N HIS A 207 -0.19 16.86 5.29
CA HIS A 207 0.87 17.78 4.87
C HIS A 207 0.33 19.06 4.24
N GLY A 208 -0.99 19.18 4.02
CA GLY A 208 -1.66 20.31 3.37
C GLY A 208 -1.69 20.19 1.85
N GLY A 209 -1.32 19.02 1.33
CA GLY A 209 -1.28 18.69 -0.08
C GLY A 209 -2.50 17.88 -0.53
N ARG A 210 -2.36 17.29 -1.71
CA ARG A 210 -3.37 16.41 -2.33
C ARG A 210 -2.69 15.30 -3.13
N VAL A 211 -3.46 14.26 -3.45
CA VAL A 211 -3.05 13.16 -4.32
C VAL A 211 -4.09 12.96 -5.41
N TRP A 212 -3.64 12.60 -6.62
CA TRP A 212 -4.50 12.23 -7.74
C TRP A 212 -3.78 11.21 -8.62
N ALA A 213 -4.52 10.61 -9.55
CA ALA A 213 -3.98 9.61 -10.45
C ALA A 213 -4.46 9.84 -11.89
N GLU A 214 -3.63 9.43 -12.84
CA GLU A 214 -3.91 9.35 -14.25
C GLU A 214 -3.51 7.95 -14.72
N ALA A 215 -4.40 7.26 -15.45
CA ALA A 215 -4.13 5.92 -15.94
C ALA A 215 -4.89 5.63 -17.24
N GLU A 216 -4.39 4.64 -17.96
CA GLU A 216 -5.07 4.05 -19.09
C GLU A 216 -4.91 2.54 -19.03
N THR A 217 -6.00 1.80 -19.22
CA THR A 217 -5.97 0.34 -19.16
C THR A 217 -4.96 -0.23 -20.16
N GLY A 218 -4.05 -1.05 -19.66
CA GLY A 218 -2.96 -1.66 -20.43
C GLY A 218 -1.75 -0.76 -20.70
N LYS A 219 -1.74 0.50 -20.23
CA LYS A 219 -0.62 1.43 -20.42
C LYS A 219 0.05 1.89 -19.12
N GLY A 220 -0.51 1.47 -17.98
CA GLY A 220 0.02 1.81 -16.66
C GLY A 220 -0.70 2.97 -15.99
N ALA A 221 -0.12 3.44 -14.89
CA ALA A 221 -0.67 4.50 -14.06
C ALA A 221 0.41 5.51 -13.64
N THR A 222 -0.03 6.73 -13.34
CA THR A 222 0.80 7.78 -12.74
C THR A 222 0.06 8.34 -11.54
N PHE A 223 0.59 8.13 -10.35
CA PHE A 223 0.11 8.75 -9.13
C PHE A 223 0.91 10.01 -8.84
N ARG A 224 0.22 11.11 -8.59
CA ARG A 224 0.82 12.42 -8.35
C ARG A 224 0.43 12.93 -6.97
N PHE A 225 1.33 13.64 -6.31
CA PHE A 225 1.06 14.28 -5.01
C PHE A 225 1.84 15.59 -4.84
N ILE A 226 1.32 16.44 -3.94
CA ILE A 226 1.94 17.71 -3.53
C ILE A 226 2.04 17.73 -2.03
#